data_012b3597f0a620a0963e33d4423834ce
#
_entry.id   012b3597f0a620a0963e33d4423834ce
#
_cell.length_a   1.000
_cell.length_b   1.000
_cell.length_c   1.000
_cell.angle_alpha   90.00
_cell.angle_beta   90.00
_cell.angle_gamma   90.00
#
_symmetry.space_group_name_H-M   'P 1'
#
loop_
_entity.id
_entity.type
_entity.pdbx_description
1 polymer ?
#
loop_
_entity_poly.entity_id
_entity_poly.type
_entity_poly.pdbx_seq_one_letter_code
_entity_poly.pdbx_strand_id
1 'polypeptide(L)'
;MLLTVFKQPVLVESFLPGREFTVGIIGTGKDAIATDTMEVCLKAQAEPDVYSYINKENCEELVEYRLVYDEEAQQVRETALSAWRGLGCRDAGRMDLRSDRSGRPNFMEVNPLAGLHPQHSDLPIIFSLMGKTFHQLIDRIMHSALKRVQDR
;
A
#
# COMPACT_ATOMS: atom_id res chain seq x y z
N MET A 1 -7.33 -18.27 -23.78
CA MET A 1 -6.07 -17.67 -24.27
C MET A 1 -4.94 -17.73 -23.25
N LEU A 2 -5.06 -17.17 -22.00
CA LEU A 2 -3.98 -17.20 -21.01
C LEU A 2 -3.48 -18.59 -20.63
N LEU A 3 -4.40 -19.53 -20.34
CA LEU A 3 -4.06 -20.93 -20.03
C LEU A 3 -3.26 -21.60 -21.15
N THR A 4 -3.59 -21.29 -22.41
CA THR A 4 -2.93 -21.89 -23.59
C THR A 4 -1.53 -21.30 -23.82
N VAL A 5 -1.38 -19.99 -23.62
CA VAL A 5 -0.12 -19.28 -23.83
C VAL A 5 0.89 -19.59 -22.73
N PHE A 6 0.47 -19.45 -21.46
CA PHE A 6 1.37 -19.59 -20.33
C PHE A 6 1.47 -20.99 -19.75
N LYS A 7 0.57 -21.91 -20.14
CA LYS A 7 0.55 -23.33 -19.70
C LYS A 7 0.63 -23.51 -18.19
N GLN A 8 -0.03 -22.61 -17.44
CA GLN A 8 -0.05 -22.60 -15.98
C GLN A 8 -1.44 -22.21 -15.47
N PRO A 9 -1.76 -22.46 -14.19
CA PRO A 9 -2.99 -21.98 -13.58
C PRO A 9 -3.12 -20.45 -13.73
N VAL A 10 -4.36 -20.00 -13.93
CA VAL A 10 -4.70 -18.56 -14.04
C VAL A 10 -5.61 -18.21 -12.88
N LEU A 11 -5.22 -17.19 -12.12
CA LEU A 11 -6.05 -16.58 -11.09
C LEU A 11 -7.11 -15.69 -11.75
N VAL A 12 -8.36 -15.87 -11.34
CA VAL A 12 -9.49 -15.04 -11.78
C VAL A 12 -10.17 -14.47 -10.54
N GLU A 13 -10.21 -13.14 -10.46
CA GLU A 13 -10.77 -12.42 -9.32
C GLU A 13 -11.86 -11.45 -9.76
N SER A 14 -12.72 -11.05 -8.81
CA SER A 14 -13.71 -10.02 -9.07
C SER A 14 -13.03 -8.66 -9.29
N PHE A 15 -13.43 -7.95 -10.32
CA PHE A 15 -12.97 -6.57 -10.53
C PHE A 15 -13.53 -5.63 -9.45
N LEU A 16 -12.66 -4.84 -8.85
CA LEU A 16 -13.00 -3.83 -7.86
C LEU A 16 -12.98 -2.45 -8.51
N PRO A 17 -14.14 -1.82 -8.78
CA PRO A 17 -14.21 -0.58 -9.56
C PRO A 17 -14.03 0.70 -8.73
N GLY A 18 -13.86 0.59 -7.42
CA GLY A 18 -13.74 1.74 -6.52
C GLY A 18 -12.33 2.33 -6.48
N ARG A 19 -12.14 3.22 -5.51
CA ARG A 19 -10.88 3.94 -5.26
C ARG A 19 -9.75 2.98 -4.90
N GLU A 20 -8.54 3.32 -5.29
CA GLU A 20 -7.33 2.55 -4.99
C GLU A 20 -6.48 3.29 -3.95
N PHE A 21 -5.96 2.54 -2.98
CA PHE A 21 -5.26 3.09 -1.83
C PHE A 21 -3.99 2.31 -1.51
N THR A 22 -3.01 3.05 -1.01
CA THR A 22 -1.81 2.50 -0.42
C THR A 22 -1.67 2.99 1.02
N VAL A 23 -1.35 2.08 1.95
CA VAL A 23 -1.11 2.38 3.36
C VAL A 23 0.23 1.81 3.78
N GLY A 24 1.09 2.65 4.35
CA GLY A 24 2.29 2.20 5.02
C GLY A 24 1.94 1.64 6.41
N ILE A 25 2.62 0.57 6.80
CA ILE A 25 2.53 0.03 8.16
C ILE A 25 3.92 0.04 8.79
N ILE A 26 4.02 0.51 10.02
CA ILE A 26 5.24 0.48 10.82
C ILE A 26 4.96 -0.26 12.12
N GLY A 27 5.81 -1.22 12.45
CA GLY A 27 5.71 -2.00 13.68
C GLY A 27 5.32 -3.46 13.47
N THR A 28 5.29 -4.20 14.56
CA THR A 28 5.05 -5.65 14.60
C THR A 28 3.89 -5.97 15.55
N GLY A 29 3.02 -6.88 15.16
CA GLY A 29 1.91 -7.36 15.99
C GLY A 29 1.00 -6.24 16.50
N LYS A 30 0.76 -6.19 17.82
CA LYS A 30 -0.10 -5.17 18.46
C LYS A 30 0.45 -3.75 18.37
N ASP A 31 1.78 -3.62 18.24
CA ASP A 31 2.46 -2.32 18.16
C ASP A 31 2.49 -1.77 16.73
N ALA A 32 1.98 -2.52 15.76
CA ALA A 32 1.85 -2.05 14.38
C ALA A 32 0.86 -0.90 14.29
N ILE A 33 1.27 0.16 13.59
CA ILE A 33 0.48 1.36 13.30
C ILE A 33 0.43 1.61 11.79
N ALA A 34 -0.72 2.06 11.31
CA ALA A 34 -0.87 2.53 9.93
C ALA A 34 -0.40 3.98 9.81
N THR A 35 0.18 4.31 8.66
CA THR A 35 0.38 5.70 8.22
C THR A 35 -0.97 6.34 7.84
N ASP A 36 -0.94 7.57 7.34
CA ASP A 36 -2.09 8.13 6.64
C ASP A 36 -2.34 7.35 5.34
N THR A 37 -3.58 7.38 4.89
CA THR A 37 -3.99 6.69 3.65
C THR A 37 -3.63 7.54 2.45
N MET A 38 -2.86 6.97 1.53
CA MET A 38 -2.57 7.57 0.23
C MET A 38 -3.51 7.00 -0.82
N GLU A 39 -4.27 7.85 -1.49
CA GLU A 39 -5.08 7.49 -2.65
C GLU A 39 -4.25 7.61 -3.92
N VAL A 40 -4.37 6.62 -4.80
CA VAL A 40 -3.76 6.55 -6.12
C VAL A 40 -4.78 7.02 -7.15
N CYS A 41 -4.64 8.24 -7.64
CA CYS A 41 -5.56 8.84 -8.60
C CYS A 41 -4.98 8.77 -10.01
N LEU A 42 -5.68 8.10 -10.92
CA LEU A 42 -5.29 8.06 -12.33
C LEU A 42 -5.69 9.36 -13.02
N LYS A 43 -4.75 10.01 -13.72
CA LYS A 43 -5.02 11.18 -14.53
C LYS A 43 -5.72 10.79 -15.85
N ALA A 44 -6.33 11.75 -16.53
CA ALA A 44 -7.11 11.51 -17.76
C ALA A 44 -6.33 10.83 -18.91
N GLN A 45 -5.01 10.92 -18.91
CA GLN A 45 -4.13 10.29 -19.90
C GLN A 45 -3.70 8.87 -19.53
N ALA A 46 -3.98 8.42 -18.30
CA ALA A 46 -3.65 7.09 -17.84
C ALA A 46 -4.55 6.03 -18.48
N GLU A 47 -4.09 4.77 -18.52
CA GLU A 47 -4.98 3.65 -18.86
C GLU A 47 -6.14 3.60 -17.87
N PRO A 48 -7.39 3.51 -18.34
CA PRO A 48 -8.55 3.57 -17.46
C PRO A 48 -8.66 2.35 -16.56
N ASP A 49 -9.29 2.55 -15.41
CA ASP A 49 -9.78 1.52 -14.50
C ASP A 49 -8.74 0.70 -13.73
N VAL A 50 -7.45 0.74 -14.06
CA VAL A 50 -6.42 -0.08 -13.40
C VAL A 50 -5.12 0.70 -13.24
N TYR A 51 -4.49 0.59 -12.07
CA TYR A 51 -3.10 1.00 -11.87
C TYR A 51 -2.16 -0.03 -12.53
N SER A 52 -2.17 -0.03 -13.87
CA SER A 52 -1.46 -0.98 -14.71
C SER A 52 0.06 -0.83 -14.60
N TYR A 53 0.80 -1.79 -15.17
CA TYR A 53 2.26 -1.71 -15.28
C TYR A 53 2.70 -0.43 -16.02
N ILE A 54 1.99 -0.04 -17.09
CA ILE A 54 2.29 1.20 -17.85
C ILE A 54 2.07 2.43 -16.98
N ASN A 55 0.97 2.47 -16.19
CA ASN A 55 0.72 3.55 -15.26
C ASN A 55 1.77 3.61 -14.14
N LYS A 56 2.30 2.47 -13.69
CA LYS A 56 3.39 2.40 -12.69
C LYS A 56 4.72 2.90 -13.24
N GLU A 57 5.09 2.51 -14.46
CA GLU A 57 6.33 2.95 -15.12
C GLU A 57 6.35 4.47 -15.41
N ASN A 58 5.19 5.06 -15.68
CA ASN A 58 5.03 6.48 -15.99
C ASN A 58 4.26 7.22 -14.88
N CYS A 59 4.37 6.78 -13.62
CA CYS A 59 3.57 7.29 -12.52
C CYS A 59 3.71 8.81 -12.31
N GLU A 60 4.87 9.40 -12.56
CA GLU A 60 5.09 10.85 -12.44
C GLU A 60 4.17 11.67 -13.37
N GLU A 61 3.84 11.15 -14.55
CA GLU A 61 3.00 11.82 -15.54
C GLU A 61 1.52 11.40 -15.45
N LEU A 62 1.24 10.13 -15.12
CA LEU A 62 -0.07 9.51 -15.24
C LEU A 62 -0.82 9.34 -13.91
N VAL A 63 -0.14 9.52 -12.78
CA VAL A 63 -0.70 9.28 -11.46
C VAL A 63 -0.54 10.52 -10.56
N GLU A 64 -1.53 10.74 -9.73
CA GLU A 64 -1.47 11.72 -8.64
C GLU A 64 -1.65 10.97 -7.32
N TYR A 65 -0.73 11.21 -6.38
CA TYR A 65 -0.81 10.70 -5.02
C TYR A 65 -1.31 11.78 -4.07
N ARG A 66 -2.33 11.48 -3.29
CA ARG A 66 -2.83 12.41 -2.29
C ARG A 66 -3.20 11.72 -0.98
N LEU A 67 -2.94 12.38 0.13
CA LEU A 67 -3.44 11.89 1.43
C LEU A 67 -4.94 12.18 1.53
N VAL A 68 -5.68 11.20 2.05
CA VAL A 68 -7.13 11.28 2.24
C VAL A 68 -7.51 10.87 3.67
N TYR A 69 -8.58 11.50 4.19
CA TYR A 69 -8.94 11.40 5.61
C TYR A 69 -10.43 11.13 5.82
N ASP A 70 -11.17 10.81 4.75
CA ASP A 70 -12.59 10.48 4.80
C ASP A 70 -12.85 9.12 5.51
N GLU A 71 -14.12 8.78 5.68
CA GLU A 71 -14.55 7.54 6.34
C GLU A 71 -14.01 6.28 5.63
N GLU A 72 -14.00 6.30 4.29
CA GLU A 72 -13.44 5.20 3.49
C GLU A 72 -11.94 5.02 3.76
N ALA A 73 -11.18 6.13 3.83
CA ALA A 73 -9.76 6.12 4.18
C ALA A 73 -9.49 5.56 5.60
N GLN A 74 -10.38 5.81 6.54
CA GLN A 74 -10.29 5.22 7.87
C GLN A 74 -10.51 3.70 7.83
N GLN A 75 -11.54 3.23 7.13
CA GLN A 75 -11.80 1.80 6.95
C GLN A 75 -10.65 1.09 6.22
N VAL A 76 -10.02 1.76 5.27
CA VAL A 76 -8.80 1.30 4.58
C VAL A 76 -7.68 1.04 5.59
N ARG A 77 -7.39 1.98 6.48
CA ARG A 77 -6.34 1.82 7.52
C ARG A 77 -6.64 0.67 8.47
N GLU A 78 -7.88 0.53 8.91
CA GLU A 78 -8.31 -0.55 9.80
C GLU A 78 -8.15 -1.92 9.12
N THR A 79 -8.57 -2.03 7.84
CA THR A 79 -8.41 -3.24 7.04
C THR A 79 -6.94 -3.58 6.84
N ALA A 80 -6.11 -2.60 6.50
CA ALA A 80 -4.66 -2.77 6.34
C ALA A 80 -3.99 -3.27 7.62
N LEU A 81 -4.28 -2.66 8.78
CA LEU A 81 -3.75 -3.10 10.08
C LEU A 81 -4.19 -4.52 10.45
N SER A 82 -5.45 -4.85 10.19
CA SER A 82 -5.98 -6.19 10.45
C SER A 82 -5.25 -7.23 9.60
N ALA A 83 -5.11 -6.97 8.29
CA ALA A 83 -4.39 -7.85 7.38
C ALA A 83 -2.90 -7.99 7.75
N TRP A 84 -2.21 -6.89 8.05
CA TRP A 84 -0.81 -6.88 8.49
C TRP A 84 -0.57 -7.79 9.70
N ARG A 85 -1.43 -7.65 10.71
CA ARG A 85 -1.36 -8.44 11.95
C ARG A 85 -1.68 -9.90 11.69
N GLY A 86 -2.73 -10.17 10.90
CA GLY A 86 -3.16 -11.52 10.55
C GLY A 86 -2.13 -12.31 9.74
N LEU A 87 -1.40 -11.62 8.86
CA LEU A 87 -0.30 -12.20 8.07
C LEU A 87 1.02 -12.32 8.86
N GLY A 88 1.10 -11.80 10.08
CA GLY A 88 2.31 -11.84 10.89
C GLY A 88 3.46 -11.00 10.33
N CYS A 89 3.16 -9.95 9.57
CA CYS A 89 4.16 -9.05 9.00
C CYS A 89 4.89 -8.26 10.09
N ARG A 90 6.10 -7.79 9.79
CA ARG A 90 7.01 -7.21 10.78
C ARG A 90 7.66 -5.93 10.29
N ASP A 91 7.96 -5.07 11.27
CA ASP A 91 8.81 -3.88 11.20
C ASP A 91 8.27 -2.78 10.28
N ALA A 92 8.21 -2.97 8.98
CA ALA A 92 7.58 -2.03 8.07
C ALA A 92 7.20 -2.66 6.73
N GLY A 93 6.19 -2.11 6.09
CA GLY A 93 5.77 -2.51 4.75
C GLY A 93 4.66 -1.65 4.20
N ARG A 94 4.13 -2.09 3.07
CA ARG A 94 3.07 -1.42 2.34
C ARG A 94 1.92 -2.40 2.11
N MET A 95 0.71 -1.89 2.25
CA MET A 95 -0.53 -2.60 1.97
C MET A 95 -1.25 -1.86 0.85
N ASP A 96 -1.65 -2.59 -0.17
CA ASP A 96 -2.43 -2.06 -1.28
C ASP A 96 -3.87 -2.58 -1.17
N LEU A 97 -4.83 -1.65 -1.23
CA LEU A 97 -6.25 -1.92 -1.07
C LEU A 97 -7.04 -1.25 -2.19
N ARG A 98 -8.17 -1.85 -2.53
CA ARG A 98 -9.10 -1.25 -3.48
C ARG A 98 -10.53 -1.45 -3.04
N SER A 99 -11.36 -0.42 -3.22
CA SER A 99 -12.75 -0.47 -2.82
C SER A 99 -13.63 -1.15 -3.85
N ASP A 100 -14.66 -1.83 -3.38
CA ASP A 100 -15.75 -2.32 -4.23
C ASP A 100 -16.72 -1.18 -4.59
N ARG A 101 -17.80 -1.51 -5.32
CA ARG A 101 -18.84 -0.54 -5.71
C ARG A 101 -19.54 0.15 -4.54
N SER A 102 -19.53 -0.44 -3.39
CA SER A 102 -20.18 0.12 -2.18
C SER A 102 -19.24 1.01 -1.37
N GLY A 103 -17.98 1.17 -1.79
CA GLY A 103 -16.94 1.89 -1.07
C GLY A 103 -16.29 1.05 0.05
N ARG A 104 -16.53 -0.27 0.09
CA ARG A 104 -15.89 -1.13 1.08
C ARG A 104 -14.49 -1.51 0.60
N PRO A 105 -13.44 -1.24 1.41
CA PRO A 105 -12.08 -1.60 1.04
C PRO A 105 -11.84 -3.10 1.08
N ASN A 106 -11.15 -3.60 0.07
CA ASN A 106 -10.68 -4.98 -0.03
C ASN A 106 -9.16 -4.97 -0.06
N PHE A 107 -8.56 -5.90 0.68
CA PHE A 107 -7.14 -6.15 0.63
C PHE A 107 -6.76 -6.75 -0.72
N MET A 108 -5.73 -6.16 -1.36
CA MET A 108 -5.19 -6.65 -2.63
C MET A 108 -3.89 -7.40 -2.41
N GLU A 109 -2.87 -6.71 -1.88
CA GLU A 109 -1.56 -7.30 -1.64
C GLU A 109 -0.83 -6.64 -0.47
N VAL A 110 0.18 -7.34 0.03
CA VAL A 110 1.15 -6.83 0.99
C VAL A 110 2.56 -6.88 0.42
N ASN A 111 3.30 -5.80 0.62
CA ASN A 111 4.72 -5.72 0.34
C ASN A 111 5.49 -5.60 1.67
N PRO A 112 5.83 -6.74 2.33
CA PRO A 112 6.50 -6.74 3.64
C PRO A 112 7.97 -6.34 3.55
N LEU A 113 8.52 -6.24 2.35
CA LEU A 113 9.81 -5.67 2.01
C LEU A 113 9.59 -4.53 0.99
N ALA A 114 8.84 -3.52 1.41
CA ALA A 114 8.54 -2.38 0.55
C ALA A 114 9.82 -1.67 0.09
N GLY A 115 9.80 -1.16 -1.14
CA GLY A 115 10.88 -0.33 -1.65
C GLY A 115 11.12 0.88 -0.75
N LEU A 116 12.39 1.28 -0.63
CA LEU A 116 12.83 2.41 0.20
C LEU A 116 13.54 3.50 -0.61
N HIS A 117 13.33 3.54 -1.94
CA HIS A 117 13.86 4.65 -2.72
C HIS A 117 13.13 5.95 -2.35
N PRO A 118 13.84 7.02 -1.92
CA PRO A 118 13.19 8.20 -1.32
C PRO A 118 12.15 8.91 -2.21
N GLN A 119 12.29 8.80 -3.54
CA GLN A 119 11.48 9.55 -4.51
C GLN A 119 10.53 8.65 -5.32
N HIS A 120 10.78 7.34 -5.39
CA HIS A 120 10.04 6.44 -6.27
C HIS A 120 9.31 5.31 -5.55
N SER A 121 9.52 5.15 -4.25
CA SER A 121 8.85 4.11 -3.47
C SER A 121 7.70 4.67 -2.65
N ASP A 122 6.55 4.01 -2.67
CA ASP A 122 5.32 4.52 -2.06
C ASP A 122 5.45 4.75 -0.55
N LEU A 123 6.14 3.88 0.19
CA LEU A 123 6.30 4.07 1.63
C LEU A 123 7.05 5.36 2.00
N PRO A 124 8.22 5.69 1.39
CA PRO A 124 8.84 7.00 1.52
C PRO A 124 7.98 8.16 1.01
N ILE A 125 7.25 7.99 -0.10
CA ILE A 125 6.35 9.01 -0.65
C ILE A 125 5.26 9.35 0.36
N ILE A 126 4.60 8.35 0.96
CA ILE A 126 3.59 8.57 2.01
C ILE A 126 4.19 9.39 3.16
N PHE A 127 5.40 9.03 3.64
CA PHE A 127 6.06 9.77 4.71
C PHE A 127 6.35 11.22 4.32
N SER A 128 6.80 11.46 3.09
CA SER A 128 7.01 12.81 2.56
C SER A 128 5.71 13.62 2.51
N LEU A 129 4.62 13.03 2.03
CA LEU A 129 3.29 13.66 2.00
C LEU A 129 2.78 13.99 3.41
N MET A 130 3.10 13.16 4.42
CA MET A 130 2.82 13.43 5.84
C MET A 130 3.71 14.51 6.45
N GLY A 131 4.60 15.16 5.68
CA GLY A 131 5.57 16.15 6.17
C GLY A 131 6.70 15.53 6.99
N LYS A 132 6.97 14.24 6.85
CA LYS A 132 8.04 13.52 7.56
C LYS A 132 9.23 13.26 6.64
N THR A 133 10.42 13.19 7.24
CA THR A 133 11.65 12.95 6.50
C THR A 133 11.89 11.45 6.26
N PHE A 134 12.69 11.14 5.25
CA PHE A 134 13.17 9.78 5.00
C PHE A 134 13.92 9.19 6.21
N HIS A 135 14.72 10.00 6.91
CA HIS A 135 15.40 9.58 8.15
C HIS A 135 14.42 9.14 9.23
N GLN A 136 13.31 9.87 9.40
CA GLN A 136 12.28 9.49 10.38
C GLN A 136 11.58 8.17 10.01
N LEU A 137 11.45 7.85 8.72
CA LEU A 137 10.97 6.54 8.29
C LEU A 137 11.96 5.44 8.69
N ILE A 138 13.23 5.58 8.31
CA ILE A 138 14.27 4.60 8.61
C ILE A 138 14.43 4.39 10.13
N ASP A 139 14.43 5.48 10.89
CA ASP A 139 14.51 5.44 12.35
C ASP A 139 13.37 4.61 12.97
N ARG A 140 12.13 4.80 12.50
CA ARG A 140 10.98 4.01 12.97
C ARG A 140 11.08 2.53 12.61
N ILE A 141 11.56 2.20 11.41
CA ILE A 141 11.80 0.82 10.99
C ILE A 141 12.84 0.17 11.90
N MET A 142 13.97 0.85 12.10
CA MET A 142 15.06 0.35 12.96
C MET A 142 14.62 0.20 14.41
N HIS A 143 13.84 1.15 14.94
CA HIS A 143 13.30 1.06 16.29
C HIS A 143 12.39 -0.15 16.46
N SER A 144 11.50 -0.43 15.50
CA SER A 144 10.66 -1.63 15.53
C SER A 144 11.48 -2.92 15.51
N ALA A 145 12.50 -3.00 14.64
CA ALA A 145 13.34 -4.16 14.53
C ALA A 145 14.17 -4.41 15.81
N LEU A 146 14.73 -3.36 16.41
CA LEU A 146 15.49 -3.44 17.67
C LEU A 146 14.63 -3.92 18.83
N LYS A 147 13.42 -3.35 18.99
CA LYS A 147 12.46 -3.78 20.01
C LYS A 147 12.16 -5.28 19.88
N ARG A 148 11.89 -5.76 18.70
CA ARG A 148 11.60 -7.17 18.41
C ARG A 148 12.75 -8.11 18.72
N VAL A 149 14.00 -7.63 18.59
CA VAL A 149 15.20 -8.46 18.93
C VAL A 149 15.43 -8.49 20.43
N GLN A 150 15.12 -7.41 21.16
CA GLN A 150 15.28 -7.35 22.61
C GLN A 150 14.21 -8.18 23.37
N ASP A 151 13.05 -8.37 22.80
CA ASP A 151 11.93 -9.14 23.38
C ASP A 151 12.07 -10.67 23.16
N ARG A 152 13.20 -11.15 22.60
CA ARG A 152 13.54 -12.57 22.43
C ARG A 152 14.43 -13.10 23.55
#